data_f310345bd448c068aa8f97f1ec4084c0
#
_entry.id   f310345bd448c068aa8f97f1ec4084c0
#
_cell.length_a   1.000
_cell.length_b   1.000
_cell.length_c   1.000
_cell.angle_alpha   90.00
_cell.angle_beta   90.00
_cell.angle_gamma   90.00
#
_symmetry.space_group_name_H-M   'P 1'
#
loop_
_entity.id
_entity.type
_entity.pdbx_description
1 polymer ?
#
loop_
_entity_poly.entity_id
_entity_poly.type
_entity_poly.pdbx_seq_one_letter_code
_entity_poly.pdbx_strand_id
1 'polypeptide(L)'
;ATSSIEGVPNAGFRGTMIVLDEESMAYRERGPLSAVLQLEENPKVVVLYRNPSHDVGWKFRCTAAIHKDGPVFQRIMDQLVEHRLLTNSDGTGTAVLLRVDQILTLYGEVVQERVPNLSW
;
A
#
# COMPACT_ATOMS: atom_id res chain seq x y z
N ALA A 1 0.89 -7.99 -2.79
CA ALA A 1 1.97 -8.78 -3.39
C ALA A 1 3.10 -7.87 -3.86
N THR A 2 4.31 -8.30 -3.64
CA THR A 2 5.54 -7.61 -4.02
C THR A 2 6.45 -8.55 -4.78
N SER A 3 7.53 -8.04 -5.34
CA SER A 3 8.52 -8.86 -6.02
C SER A 3 9.92 -8.33 -5.73
N SER A 4 10.91 -9.22 -5.63
CA SER A 4 12.30 -8.80 -5.56
C SER A 4 12.77 -8.28 -6.91
N ILE A 5 13.96 -7.65 -6.93
CA ILE A 5 14.60 -7.21 -8.17
C ILE A 5 14.88 -8.38 -9.12
N GLU A 6 15.02 -9.57 -8.57
CA GLU A 6 15.25 -10.81 -9.33
C GLU A 6 13.95 -11.47 -9.80
N GLY A 7 12.79 -10.89 -9.44
CA GLY A 7 11.50 -11.42 -9.85
C GLY A 7 10.89 -12.46 -8.92
N VAL A 8 11.41 -12.64 -7.70
CA VAL A 8 10.82 -13.55 -6.72
C VAL A 8 9.58 -12.89 -6.10
N PRO A 9 8.38 -13.45 -6.30
CA PRO A 9 7.16 -12.85 -5.77
C PRO A 9 6.95 -13.15 -4.30
N ASN A 10 6.22 -12.28 -3.62
CA ASN A 10 5.82 -12.45 -2.23
C ASN A 10 4.41 -11.89 -2.04
N ALA A 11 3.65 -12.48 -1.16
CA ALA A 11 2.31 -12.01 -0.81
C ALA A 11 2.06 -12.18 0.68
N GLY A 12 1.31 -11.25 1.27
CA GLY A 12 0.96 -11.32 2.68
C GLY A 12 -0.21 -10.42 2.99
N PHE A 13 -0.88 -10.70 4.09
CA PHE A 13 -1.94 -9.84 4.59
C PHE A 13 -1.37 -8.60 5.25
N ARG A 14 -2.11 -7.50 5.17
CA ARG A 14 -1.76 -6.23 5.83
C ARG A 14 -2.97 -5.75 6.63
N GLY A 15 -2.84 -5.77 7.95
CA GLY A 15 -3.91 -5.38 8.87
C GLY A 15 -4.02 -3.88 9.08
N THR A 16 -3.05 -3.09 8.65
CA THR A 16 -3.01 -1.64 8.86
C THR A 16 -3.20 -0.84 7.56
N MET A 17 -3.78 -1.45 6.53
CA MET A 17 -4.01 -0.78 5.26
C MET A 17 -5.13 0.25 5.36
N ILE A 18 -4.87 1.47 4.93
CA ILE A 18 -5.86 2.56 4.88
C ILE A 18 -5.85 3.22 3.50
N VAL A 19 -6.98 3.84 3.16
CA VAL A 19 -7.05 4.80 2.06
C VAL A 19 -6.61 6.15 2.63
N LEU A 20 -5.51 6.68 2.13
CA LEU A 20 -4.94 7.93 2.63
C LEU A 20 -5.59 9.16 1.98
N ASP A 21 -5.77 9.09 0.67
CA ASP A 21 -6.42 10.14 -0.13
C ASP A 21 -7.00 9.52 -1.42
N GLU A 22 -7.40 10.38 -2.37
CA GLU A 22 -8.04 9.95 -3.63
C GLU A 22 -7.13 9.13 -4.55
N GLU A 23 -5.83 9.16 -4.31
CA GLU A 23 -4.84 8.56 -5.21
C GLU A 23 -3.96 7.52 -4.52
N SER A 24 -4.07 7.39 -3.20
CA SER A 24 -3.09 6.60 -2.47
C SER A 24 -3.68 5.84 -1.30
N MET A 25 -3.02 4.73 -1.01
CA MET A 25 -3.22 3.92 0.18
C MET A 25 -1.93 3.92 0.99
N ALA A 26 -2.01 3.50 2.23
CA ALA A 26 -0.84 3.42 3.09
C ALA A 26 -0.99 2.31 4.13
N TYR A 27 0.14 1.81 4.60
CA TYR A 27 0.16 0.87 5.72
C TYR A 27 1.46 1.01 6.51
N ARG A 28 1.47 0.42 7.69
CA ARG A 28 2.66 0.35 8.54
C ARG A 28 3.28 -1.04 8.41
N GLU A 29 4.56 -1.09 8.04
CA GLU A 29 5.32 -2.32 7.99
C GLU A 29 6.15 -2.47 9.26
N ARG A 30 5.93 -3.54 10.00
CA ARG A 30 6.70 -3.90 11.21
C ARG A 30 7.45 -5.22 11.04
N GLY A 31 7.35 -5.80 9.86
CA GLY A 31 8.00 -7.05 9.54
C GLY A 31 9.51 -6.93 9.40
N PRO A 32 10.15 -7.98 8.91
CA PRO A 32 11.60 -7.97 8.76
C PRO A 32 12.08 -6.87 7.83
N LEU A 33 13.27 -6.36 8.09
CA LEU A 33 13.91 -5.32 7.28
C LEU A 33 13.96 -5.70 5.79
N SER A 34 14.09 -6.99 5.50
CA SER A 34 14.11 -7.49 4.12
C SER A 34 12.86 -7.11 3.33
N ALA A 35 11.69 -7.03 3.96
CA ALA A 35 10.46 -6.62 3.30
C ALA A 35 10.53 -5.15 2.85
N VAL A 36 11.13 -4.29 3.66
CA VAL A 36 11.34 -2.87 3.32
C VAL A 36 12.37 -2.73 2.22
N LEU A 37 13.50 -3.42 2.35
CA LEU A 37 14.56 -3.38 1.34
C LEU A 37 14.08 -3.87 -0.03
N GLN A 38 13.23 -4.88 -0.04
CA GLN A 38 12.64 -5.39 -1.28
C GLN A 38 11.81 -4.31 -1.98
N LEU A 39 11.02 -3.54 -1.24
CA LEU A 39 10.24 -2.43 -1.80
C LEU A 39 11.12 -1.27 -2.26
N GLU A 40 12.24 -1.02 -1.60
CA GLU A 40 13.18 0.00 -2.04
C GLU A 40 13.85 -0.39 -3.35
N GLU A 41 14.15 -1.65 -3.55
CA GLU A 41 14.74 -2.18 -4.79
C GLU A 41 13.73 -2.29 -5.92
N ASN A 42 12.49 -2.70 -5.61
CA ASN A 42 11.42 -2.85 -6.58
C ASN A 42 10.12 -2.32 -5.99
N PRO A 43 9.75 -1.07 -6.30
CA PRO A 43 8.59 -0.42 -5.69
C PRO A 43 7.23 -0.84 -6.25
N LYS A 44 7.20 -1.76 -7.20
CA LYS A 44 5.94 -2.20 -7.80
C LYS A 44 5.22 -3.18 -6.89
N VAL A 45 3.95 -2.87 -6.59
CA VAL A 45 3.12 -3.61 -5.63
C VAL A 45 1.74 -3.85 -6.23
N VAL A 46 1.17 -5.01 -5.93
CA VAL A 46 -0.25 -5.27 -6.19
C VAL A 46 -0.95 -5.48 -4.84
N VAL A 47 -2.00 -4.72 -4.62
CA VAL A 47 -2.89 -4.89 -3.48
C VAL A 47 -4.14 -5.62 -3.97
N LEU A 48 -4.46 -6.74 -3.34
CA LEU A 48 -5.68 -7.49 -3.59
C LEU A 48 -6.67 -7.18 -2.47
N TYR A 49 -7.84 -6.67 -2.82
CA TYR A 49 -8.91 -6.42 -1.88
C TYR A 49 -10.13 -7.24 -2.25
N ARG A 50 -10.74 -7.86 -1.26
CA ARG A 50 -11.99 -8.59 -1.42
C ARG A 50 -12.89 -8.39 -0.21
N ASN A 51 -14.13 -8.01 -0.46
CA ASN A 51 -15.16 -7.98 0.56
C ASN A 51 -16.25 -9.00 0.19
N PRO A 52 -16.24 -10.20 0.79
CA PRO A 52 -17.19 -11.25 0.45
C PRO A 52 -18.63 -10.92 0.86
N SER A 53 -18.82 -10.07 1.88
CA SER A 53 -20.16 -9.68 2.32
C SER A 53 -20.92 -8.87 1.27
N HIS A 54 -20.18 -8.13 0.44
CA HIS A 54 -20.77 -7.31 -0.63
C HIS A 54 -20.45 -7.85 -2.02
N ASP A 55 -19.76 -8.98 -2.09
CA ASP A 55 -19.30 -9.62 -3.33
C ASP A 55 -18.55 -8.66 -4.26
N VAL A 56 -17.69 -7.85 -3.67
CA VAL A 56 -16.84 -6.91 -4.41
C VAL A 56 -15.38 -7.18 -4.15
N GLY A 57 -14.54 -6.84 -5.12
CA GLY A 57 -13.11 -6.90 -4.99
C GLY A 57 -12.41 -6.28 -6.18
N TRP A 58 -11.19 -5.84 -5.93
CA TRP A 58 -10.34 -5.23 -6.95
C TRP A 58 -8.89 -5.56 -6.71
N LYS A 59 -8.09 -5.40 -7.76
CA LYS A 59 -6.64 -5.37 -7.67
C LYS A 59 -6.18 -3.93 -7.91
N PHE A 60 -5.24 -3.49 -7.11
CA PHE A 60 -4.64 -2.16 -7.26
C PHE A 60 -3.16 -2.35 -7.58
N ARG A 61 -2.74 -1.93 -8.76
CA ARG A 61 -1.33 -1.85 -9.09
C ARG A 61 -0.81 -0.52 -8.60
N CYS A 62 0.23 -0.56 -7.79
CA CYS A 62 0.73 0.60 -7.07
C CYS A 62 2.24 0.74 -7.22
N THR A 63 2.71 1.95 -6.96
CA THR A 63 4.13 2.23 -6.78
C THR A 63 4.34 2.67 -5.33
N ALA A 64 5.23 1.97 -4.63
CA ALA A 64 5.51 2.21 -3.21
C ALA A 64 6.55 3.29 -3.00
N ALA A 65 6.36 4.09 -1.96
CA ALA A 65 7.36 5.00 -1.41
C ALA A 65 7.51 4.72 0.07
N ILE A 66 8.72 4.63 0.54
CA ILE A 66 9.04 4.26 1.92
C ILE A 66 9.32 5.53 2.73
N HIS A 67 8.67 5.65 3.88
CA HIS A 67 8.88 6.77 4.80
C HIS A 67 9.18 6.22 6.19
N LYS A 68 10.37 6.49 6.69
CA LYS A 68 10.84 6.04 8.02
C LYS A 68 10.64 7.11 9.09
N ASP A 69 10.51 8.36 8.68
CA ASP A 69 10.27 9.53 9.53
C ASP A 69 9.72 10.67 8.69
N GLY A 70 9.48 11.83 9.32
CA GLY A 70 9.08 13.05 8.64
C GLY A 70 7.56 13.21 8.52
N PRO A 71 7.10 14.26 7.78
CA PRO A 71 5.68 14.63 7.73
C PRO A 71 4.76 13.54 7.16
N VAL A 72 5.17 12.86 6.12
CA VAL A 72 4.35 11.80 5.50
C VAL A 72 4.23 10.61 6.44
N PHE A 73 5.33 10.20 7.07
CA PHE A 73 5.33 9.14 8.09
C PHE A 73 4.34 9.50 9.21
N GLN A 74 4.43 10.72 9.74
CA GLN A 74 3.58 11.15 10.84
C GLN A 74 2.11 11.19 10.43
N ARG A 75 1.81 11.69 9.24
CA ARG A 75 0.44 11.71 8.70
C ARG A 75 -0.16 10.32 8.62
N ILE A 76 0.61 9.35 8.12
CA ILE A 76 0.16 7.96 8.00
C ILE A 76 -0.08 7.36 9.38
N MET A 77 0.84 7.54 10.32
CA MET A 77 0.69 7.02 11.68
C MET A 77 -0.52 7.63 12.40
N ASP A 78 -0.74 8.94 12.25
CA ASP A 78 -1.90 9.62 12.83
C ASP A 78 -3.22 9.09 12.26
N GLN A 79 -3.28 8.86 10.95
CA GLN A 79 -4.45 8.28 10.31
C GLN A 79 -4.73 6.84 10.76
N LEU A 80 -3.70 6.05 10.99
CA LEU A 80 -3.86 4.70 11.51
C LEU A 80 -4.42 4.71 12.93
N VAL A 81 -3.98 5.64 13.77
CA VAL A 81 -4.54 5.82 15.11
C VAL A 81 -6.00 6.26 15.03
N GLU A 82 -6.31 7.22 14.17
CA GLU A 82 -7.67 7.72 13.97
C GLU A 82 -8.63 6.63 13.50
N HIS A 83 -8.18 5.74 12.60
CA HIS A 83 -8.96 4.61 12.12
C HIS A 83 -8.94 3.40 13.08
N ARG A 84 -8.35 3.55 14.26
CA ARG A 84 -8.27 2.51 15.31
C ARG A 84 -7.52 1.25 14.87
N LEU A 85 -6.63 1.38 13.91
CA LEU A 85 -5.74 0.29 13.49
C LEU A 85 -4.47 0.23 14.34
N LEU A 86 -4.16 1.32 15.04
CA LEU A 86 -3.12 1.38 16.06
C LEU A 86 -3.70 1.99 17.32
N THR A 87 -3.28 1.51 18.50
CA THR A 87 -3.69 2.09 19.78
C THR A 87 -3.05 3.47 19.96
N ASN A 88 -1.77 3.57 19.64
CA ASN A 88 -1.04 4.83 19.57
C ASN A 88 0.16 4.63 18.65
N SER A 89 0.77 5.73 18.21
CA SER A 89 2.01 5.66 17.44
C SER A 89 3.19 5.71 18.40
N ASP A 90 3.95 4.63 18.46
CA ASP A 90 5.19 4.55 19.24
C ASP A 90 6.42 4.96 18.43
N GLY A 91 6.23 5.41 17.18
CA GLY A 91 7.30 5.81 16.29
C GLY A 91 8.08 4.66 15.67
N THR A 92 7.67 3.41 15.93
CA THR A 92 8.35 2.25 15.35
C THR A 92 7.73 1.82 14.04
N GLY A 93 8.46 1.02 13.27
CA GLY A 93 8.03 0.54 11.97
C GLY A 93 8.31 1.52 10.86
N THR A 94 7.79 1.22 9.70
CA THR A 94 8.00 1.99 8.48
C THR A 94 6.64 2.24 7.83
N ALA A 95 6.39 3.48 7.41
CA ALA A 95 5.20 3.81 6.65
C ALA A 95 5.45 3.54 5.17
N VAL A 96 4.56 2.79 4.54
CA VAL A 96 4.61 2.52 3.11
C VAL A 96 3.44 3.27 2.47
N LEU A 97 3.77 4.21 1.60
CA LEU A 97 2.80 4.96 0.81
C LEU A 97 2.67 4.29 -0.55
N LEU A 98 1.46 3.95 -0.94
CA LEU A 98 1.15 3.29 -2.20
C LEU A 98 0.37 4.23 -3.10
N ARG A 99 1.03 4.80 -4.10
CA ARG A 99 0.33 5.53 -5.16
C ARG A 99 -0.35 4.53 -6.07
N VAL A 100 -1.65 4.68 -6.27
CA VAL A 100 -2.41 3.78 -7.15
C VAL A 100 -2.17 4.20 -8.60
N ASP A 101 -1.67 3.27 -9.40
CA ASP A 101 -1.41 3.49 -10.82
C ASP A 101 -2.52 2.91 -11.69
N GLN A 102 -3.12 1.81 -11.28
CA GLN A 102 -4.16 1.11 -12.02
C GLN A 102 -5.09 0.36 -11.09
N ILE A 103 -6.38 0.39 -11.40
CA ILE A 103 -7.39 -0.41 -10.71
C ILE A 103 -7.93 -1.43 -11.71
N LEU A 104 -7.95 -2.70 -11.29
CA LEU A 104 -8.43 -3.80 -12.12
C LEU A 104 -9.52 -4.58 -11.38
N THR A 105 -10.39 -5.23 -12.15
CA THR A 105 -11.26 -6.26 -11.57
C THR A 105 -10.42 -7.42 -11.05
N LEU A 106 -11.02 -8.31 -10.28
CA LEU A 106 -10.32 -9.52 -9.80
C LEU A 106 -9.88 -10.43 -10.95
N TYR A 107 -10.50 -10.30 -12.12
CA TYR A 107 -10.17 -11.07 -13.31
C TYR A 107 -9.18 -10.38 -14.24
N GLY A 108 -8.74 -9.16 -13.89
CA GLY A 108 -7.68 -8.46 -14.59
C GLY A 108 -8.12 -7.42 -15.61
N GLU A 109 -9.41 -7.10 -15.69
CA GLU A 109 -9.90 -6.02 -16.56
C GLU A 109 -9.59 -4.66 -15.95
N VAL A 110 -8.99 -3.74 -16.71
CA VAL A 110 -8.67 -2.40 -16.26
C VAL A 110 -9.96 -1.58 -16.11
N VAL A 111 -10.19 -1.05 -14.90
CA VAL A 111 -11.32 -0.21 -14.56
C VAL A 111 -10.94 1.27 -14.64
N GLN A 112 -9.75 1.59 -14.15
CA GLN A 112 -9.23 2.96 -14.10
C GLN A 112 -7.72 2.94 -14.17
N GLU A 113 -7.13 3.94 -14.79
CA GLU A 113 -5.71 4.02 -15.00
C GLU A 113 -5.22 5.46 -14.84
N ARG A 114 -4.07 5.62 -14.19
CA ARG A 114 -3.44 6.94 -14.08
C ARG A 114 -2.91 7.38 -15.43
N VAL A 115 -3.26 8.61 -15.81
CA VAL A 115 -2.75 9.22 -17.03
C VAL A 115 -1.58 10.14 -16.65
N PRO A 116 -0.40 10.01 -17.28
CA PRO A 116 0.75 10.86 -16.97
C PRO A 116 0.40 12.35 -17.08
N ASN A 117 0.85 13.13 -16.08
CA ASN A 117 0.64 14.57 -15.98
C ASN A 117 -0.81 15.01 -15.74
N LEU A 118 -1.72 14.09 -15.51
CA LEU A 118 -3.09 14.38 -15.11
C LEU A 118 -3.36 13.79 -13.73
N SER A 119 -4.29 14.39 -13.02
CA SER A 119 -4.76 13.81 -11.77
C SER A 119 -5.60 12.56 -12.04
N TRP A 120 -5.67 11.75 -11.06
CA TRP A 120 -6.39 10.47 -11.06
C TRP A 120 -7.91 10.56 -11.29
#